data_e27ecdb1886281dc2d4fa04d89c8c372
#
_entry.id   e27ecdb1886281dc2d4fa04d89c8c372
#
_cell.length_a   1.000
_cell.length_b   1.000
_cell.length_c   1.000
_cell.angle_alpha   90.00
_cell.angle_beta   90.00
_cell.angle_gamma   90.00
#
_symmetry.space_group_name_H-M   'P 1'
#
loop_
_entity.id
_entity.type
_entity.pdbx_description
1 polymer ?
#
loop_
_entity_poly.entity_id
_entity_poly.type
_entity_poly.pdbx_seq_one_letter_code
_entity_poly.pdbx_strand_id
1 'polypeptide(L)'
;MKRPIKLRSRGPTRNGDERVKQSGPERRFNNRRLIGRASDRRSKMIAFGYYGGKFSHLDFLLPLLPTTFAHFCEPFGGSAAILINRPPAPVETYNDLDSEVTNFFICIRDHGDELIRLISLTPFSREELVKACRPEPSLSEVERARRFFTRARQTRTGLAQTSSEGRWAHCVLTSRAGMAGAVSRWLGSVEGLPQIVQRLQRVQFENAPAIEVIRRYDSEATLFYCDPPYPHEARGDSKAYGYEMTDREHEELAEVLRSVKGAVAVSGYRCPLMDRLYRDWIRVDANTRLCNSSKGERKESLWTNYDPESSSQTAGYGLTDKNMYLFERPTRYGPRKHAQKSR
;
A
#
# COMPACT_ATOMS: atom_id res chain seq x y z
N MET A 1 -15.05 51.57 -25.75
CA MET A 1 -13.71 52.07 -26.09
C MET A 1 -12.74 50.91 -26.10
N LYS A 2 -12.32 50.44 -27.27
CA LYS A 2 -11.38 49.35 -27.48
C LYS A 2 -9.99 49.93 -27.73
N ARG A 3 -8.96 49.49 -27.01
CA ARG A 3 -7.57 49.84 -27.28
C ARG A 3 -6.91 48.78 -28.16
N PRO A 4 -6.08 49.16 -29.16
CA PRO A 4 -5.51 48.26 -30.14
C PRO A 4 -4.18 47.66 -29.69
N ILE A 5 -3.94 46.41 -30.20
CA ILE A 5 -2.73 45.60 -30.02
C ILE A 5 -1.65 46.14 -30.98
N LYS A 6 -0.45 46.46 -30.48
CA LYS A 6 0.73 46.82 -31.26
C LYS A 6 1.53 45.55 -31.63
N LEU A 7 1.60 45.27 -32.91
CA LEU A 7 2.57 44.38 -33.55
C LEU A 7 3.97 45.03 -33.58
N ARG A 8 4.98 44.34 -33.12
CA ARG A 8 6.39 44.72 -33.32
C ARG A 8 7.00 43.93 -34.49
N SER A 9 7.54 44.69 -35.41
CA SER A 9 8.25 44.30 -36.61
C SER A 9 9.62 43.68 -36.35
N ARG A 10 9.96 42.72 -37.19
CA ARG A 10 11.29 42.08 -37.31
C ARG A 10 12.27 42.99 -38.02
N GLY A 11 13.50 43.15 -37.49
CA GLY A 11 14.65 43.75 -38.14
C GLY A 11 15.70 42.68 -38.50
N PRO A 12 16.68 42.97 -39.37
CA PRO A 12 17.25 41.98 -40.28
C PRO A 12 18.54 41.28 -39.81
N THR A 13 18.80 40.15 -40.48
CA THR A 13 19.95 39.27 -40.46
C THR A 13 21.31 39.96 -40.68
N ARG A 14 22.36 39.48 -39.98
CA ARG A 14 23.77 39.64 -40.39
C ARG A 14 24.48 38.28 -40.37
N ASN A 15 25.10 38.00 -41.50
CA ASN A 15 26.00 36.88 -41.83
C ASN A 15 27.36 36.95 -41.09
N GLY A 16 27.97 35.79 -40.94
CA GLY A 16 29.42 35.58 -41.05
C GLY A 16 30.10 35.16 -39.76
N ASP A 17 30.49 33.93 -39.60
CA ASP A 17 31.89 33.48 -39.78
C ASP A 17 32.02 31.99 -39.41
N GLU A 18 32.54 31.22 -40.35
CA GLU A 18 33.02 29.86 -40.20
C GLU A 18 34.24 29.83 -39.27
N ARG A 19 34.24 29.00 -38.23
CA ARG A 19 35.47 28.41 -37.67
C ARG A 19 35.28 26.91 -37.41
N VAL A 20 35.89 26.16 -38.29
CA VAL A 20 36.26 24.76 -38.11
C VAL A 20 37.08 24.60 -36.82
N LYS A 21 36.65 23.74 -35.90
CA LYS A 21 37.50 23.18 -34.84
C LYS A 21 37.28 21.68 -34.72
N GLN A 22 38.20 20.97 -35.22
CA GLN A 22 38.91 19.77 -34.81
C GLN A 22 38.24 18.82 -33.81
N SER A 23 38.14 17.60 -34.33
CA SER A 23 37.82 16.32 -33.67
C SER A 23 38.62 16.11 -32.37
N GLY A 24 37.88 15.86 -31.28
CA GLY A 24 38.41 15.28 -30.03
C GLY A 24 38.00 13.80 -29.91
N PRO A 25 38.67 12.97 -29.12
CA PRO A 25 38.69 11.52 -29.27
C PRO A 25 37.38 10.84 -28.86
N GLU A 26 36.98 9.88 -29.68
CA GLU A 26 35.89 8.94 -29.43
C GLU A 26 36.06 8.21 -28.10
N ARG A 27 35.22 8.46 -27.10
CA ARG A 27 35.10 7.62 -25.91
C ARG A 27 34.33 6.37 -26.30
N ARG A 28 35.02 5.28 -26.55
CA ARG A 28 34.46 3.93 -26.63
C ARG A 28 33.73 3.61 -25.34
N PHE A 29 32.42 3.53 -25.40
CA PHE A 29 31.59 2.96 -24.34
C PHE A 29 31.88 1.46 -24.22
N ASN A 30 32.54 1.09 -23.11
CA ASN A 30 32.90 -0.28 -22.80
C ASN A 30 31.69 -1.03 -22.26
N ASN A 31 31.01 -1.76 -23.14
CA ASN A 31 29.73 -2.46 -22.89
C ASN A 31 29.93 -3.82 -22.20
N ARG A 32 30.81 -3.90 -21.21
CA ARG A 32 31.15 -5.15 -20.46
C ARG A 32 30.91 -5.07 -18.96
N ARG A 33 29.80 -4.48 -18.48
CA ARG A 33 29.39 -4.60 -17.05
C ARG A 33 27.88 -4.54 -16.84
N LEU A 34 27.06 -5.18 -17.68
CA LEU A 34 25.62 -5.31 -17.48
C LEU A 34 25.14 -6.77 -17.55
N ILE A 35 26.00 -7.72 -17.12
CA ILE A 35 25.55 -9.09 -16.86
C ILE A 35 25.84 -9.35 -15.38
N GLY A 36 24.88 -9.01 -14.53
CA GLY A 36 25.01 -9.28 -13.12
C GLY A 36 23.83 -8.74 -12.32
N ARG A 37 22.90 -9.63 -11.99
CA ARG A 37 21.71 -9.46 -11.15
C ARG A 37 20.49 -8.89 -11.89
N ALA A 38 19.78 -9.77 -12.59
CA ALA A 38 18.33 -9.69 -12.66
C ALA A 38 17.80 -9.81 -11.21
N SER A 39 17.72 -8.69 -10.49
CA SER A 39 16.90 -8.60 -9.30
C SER A 39 15.49 -8.84 -9.78
N ASP A 40 14.85 -9.87 -9.28
CA ASP A 40 13.43 -10.14 -9.43
C ASP A 40 12.67 -8.94 -8.85
N ARG A 41 12.50 -7.88 -9.62
CA ARG A 41 11.69 -6.72 -9.29
C ARG A 41 10.25 -7.12 -9.51
N ARG A 42 9.70 -7.92 -8.62
CA ARG A 42 8.25 -8.06 -8.51
C ARG A 42 7.68 -6.64 -8.44
N SER A 43 6.78 -6.33 -9.33
CA SER A 43 6.09 -5.04 -9.28
C SER A 43 5.35 -4.94 -7.96
N LYS A 44 5.60 -3.87 -7.19
CA LYS A 44 4.92 -3.65 -5.91
C LYS A 44 3.41 -3.60 -6.13
N MET A 45 2.68 -4.37 -5.34
CA MET A 45 1.21 -4.44 -5.39
C MET A 45 0.58 -3.39 -4.47
N ILE A 46 -0.52 -2.80 -4.91
CA ILE A 46 -1.34 -1.87 -4.12
C ILE A 46 -2.82 -2.05 -4.47
N ALA A 47 -3.63 -2.43 -3.50
CA ALA A 47 -5.07 -2.55 -3.69
C ALA A 47 -5.70 -1.16 -3.87
N PHE A 48 -5.45 -0.26 -2.93
CA PHE A 48 -5.91 1.14 -2.95
C PHE A 48 -4.97 2.03 -2.16
N GLY A 49 -5.09 3.35 -2.37
CA GLY A 49 -4.42 4.34 -1.53
C GLY A 49 -5.08 4.38 -0.15
N TYR A 50 -4.27 4.48 0.90
CA TYR A 50 -4.75 4.58 2.29
C TYR A 50 -3.96 5.66 3.02
N TYR A 51 -4.63 6.41 3.90
CA TYR A 51 -3.93 7.41 4.71
C TYR A 51 -2.95 6.71 5.66
N GLY A 52 -1.73 7.18 5.71
CA GLY A 52 -0.68 6.50 6.47
C GLY A 52 -0.16 5.20 5.84
N GLY A 53 -0.71 4.76 4.70
CA GLY A 53 -0.34 3.50 4.04
C GLY A 53 1.15 3.39 3.70
N LYS A 54 1.76 2.26 3.98
CA LYS A 54 3.20 2.00 3.95
C LYS A 54 3.79 1.70 2.57
N PHE A 55 3.00 1.84 1.49
CA PHE A 55 3.45 1.52 0.13
C PHE A 55 4.74 2.26 -0.28
N SER A 56 4.89 3.53 0.09
CA SER A 56 6.09 4.32 -0.18
C SER A 56 7.29 3.96 0.71
N HIS A 57 7.06 3.26 1.81
CA HIS A 57 8.08 2.87 2.79
C HIS A 57 8.47 1.38 2.72
N LEU A 58 7.94 0.62 1.74
CA LEU A 58 8.23 -0.81 1.60
C LEU A 58 9.73 -1.12 1.51
N ASP A 59 10.50 -0.31 0.77
CA ASP A 59 11.96 -0.50 0.63
C ASP A 59 12.73 -0.28 1.93
N PHE A 60 12.15 0.47 2.86
CA PHE A 60 12.71 0.68 4.19
C PHE A 60 12.24 -0.41 5.15
N LEU A 61 10.94 -0.72 5.18
CA LEU A 61 10.35 -1.57 6.20
C LEU A 61 10.61 -3.06 5.95
N LEU A 62 10.43 -3.55 4.71
CA LEU A 62 10.52 -4.99 4.43
C LEU A 62 11.88 -5.62 4.79
N PRO A 63 13.03 -4.98 4.54
CA PRO A 63 14.33 -5.54 4.92
C PRO A 63 14.57 -5.63 6.44
N LEU A 64 13.80 -4.87 7.24
CA LEU A 64 13.93 -4.84 8.70
C LEU A 64 13.06 -5.90 9.41
N LEU A 65 12.17 -6.56 8.66
CA LEU A 65 11.31 -7.61 9.21
C LEU A 65 12.04 -8.97 9.15
N PRO A 66 11.92 -9.82 10.17
CA PRO A 66 12.44 -11.16 10.14
C PRO A 66 11.94 -11.95 8.93
N THR A 67 12.76 -12.85 8.43
CA THR A 67 12.39 -13.75 7.32
C THR A 67 11.90 -15.11 7.80
N THR A 68 12.18 -15.47 9.05
CA THR A 68 11.89 -16.79 9.64
C THR A 68 10.88 -16.65 10.78
N PHE A 69 9.63 -17.02 10.52
CA PHE A 69 8.54 -17.15 11.48
C PHE A 69 7.43 -17.99 10.81
N ALA A 70 6.56 -18.59 11.62
CA ALA A 70 5.47 -19.40 11.09
C ALA A 70 4.21 -18.57 10.80
N HIS A 71 3.97 -17.52 11.59
CA HIS A 71 2.77 -16.70 11.50
C HIS A 71 3.11 -15.21 11.37
N PHE A 72 2.57 -14.56 10.33
CA PHE A 72 2.58 -13.11 10.17
C PHE A 72 1.22 -12.55 10.51
N CYS A 73 1.17 -11.63 11.45
CA CYS A 73 -0.06 -10.95 11.86
C CYS A 73 0.07 -9.44 11.69
N GLU A 74 -0.87 -8.83 10.96
CA GLU A 74 -0.98 -7.38 10.71
C GLU A 74 -2.27 -6.87 11.39
N PRO A 75 -2.23 -6.48 12.70
CA PRO A 75 -3.40 -6.10 13.48
C PRO A 75 -4.02 -4.76 13.07
N PHE A 76 -3.26 -3.90 12.39
CA PHE A 76 -3.66 -2.60 11.85
C PHE A 76 -3.39 -2.60 10.34
N GLY A 77 -4.21 -3.32 9.58
CA GLY A 77 -3.85 -3.71 8.22
C GLY A 77 -3.99 -2.58 7.18
N GLY A 78 -5.00 -1.72 7.32
CA GLY A 78 -5.27 -0.66 6.35
C GLY A 78 -5.28 -1.16 4.92
N SER A 79 -4.38 -0.66 4.08
CA SER A 79 -4.24 -1.13 2.69
C SER A 79 -3.51 -2.46 2.52
N ALA A 80 -3.17 -3.15 3.59
CA ALA A 80 -2.37 -4.39 3.59
C ALA A 80 -1.02 -4.26 2.86
N ALA A 81 -0.42 -3.08 2.83
CA ALA A 81 0.74 -2.80 2.00
C ALA A 81 1.94 -3.70 2.35
N ILE A 82 2.17 -4.01 3.63
CA ILE A 82 3.24 -4.90 4.07
C ILE A 82 2.88 -6.34 3.72
N LEU A 83 1.71 -6.82 4.13
CA LEU A 83 1.26 -8.20 3.93
C LEU A 83 1.30 -8.62 2.46
N ILE A 84 0.79 -7.81 1.54
CA ILE A 84 0.71 -8.18 0.13
C ILE A 84 2.06 -8.11 -0.60
N ASN A 85 3.03 -7.32 -0.11
CA ASN A 85 4.32 -7.12 -0.78
C ASN A 85 5.48 -7.92 -0.18
N ARG A 86 5.29 -8.53 1.00
CA ARG A 86 6.28 -9.44 1.57
C ARG A 86 6.13 -10.87 1.01
N PRO A 87 7.18 -11.71 1.07
CA PRO A 87 7.03 -13.12 0.82
C PRO A 87 5.97 -13.75 1.75
N PRO A 88 5.10 -14.65 1.25
CA PRO A 88 4.08 -15.29 2.09
C PRO A 88 4.68 -16.07 3.27
N ALA A 89 4.04 -15.98 4.46
CA ALA A 89 4.32 -16.85 5.60
C ALA A 89 3.45 -18.12 5.53
N PRO A 90 3.79 -19.19 6.26
CA PRO A 90 2.94 -20.37 6.38
C PRO A 90 1.52 -20.03 6.84
N VAL A 91 1.38 -19.16 7.83
CA VAL A 91 0.11 -18.62 8.32
C VAL A 91 0.14 -17.10 8.23
N GLU A 92 -0.93 -16.48 7.79
CA GLU A 92 -1.05 -15.02 7.67
C GLU A 92 -2.42 -14.56 8.15
N THR A 93 -2.42 -13.52 9.01
CA THR A 93 -3.64 -12.90 9.51
C THR A 93 -3.60 -11.40 9.24
N TYR A 94 -4.66 -10.92 8.64
CA TYR A 94 -4.95 -9.50 8.43
C TYR A 94 -6.10 -9.09 9.37
N ASN A 95 -5.98 -7.96 10.01
CA ASN A 95 -7.05 -7.35 10.78
C ASN A 95 -7.11 -5.85 10.51
N ASP A 96 -8.32 -5.31 10.46
CA ASP A 96 -8.57 -3.88 10.56
C ASP A 96 -9.88 -3.64 11.31
N LEU A 97 -9.92 -2.59 12.12
CA LEU A 97 -11.13 -2.21 12.84
C LEU A 97 -12.19 -1.60 11.90
N ASP A 98 -11.76 -0.99 10.79
CA ASP A 98 -12.66 -0.44 9.77
C ASP A 98 -13.32 -1.57 8.97
N SER A 99 -14.60 -1.80 9.26
CA SER A 99 -15.39 -2.85 8.61
C SER A 99 -15.55 -2.65 7.10
N GLU A 100 -15.44 -1.41 6.56
CA GLU A 100 -15.49 -1.17 5.12
C GLU A 100 -14.20 -1.63 4.42
N VAL A 101 -13.06 -1.41 5.06
CA VAL A 101 -11.76 -1.89 4.59
C VAL A 101 -11.72 -3.41 4.61
N THR A 102 -12.11 -4.01 5.74
CA THR A 102 -12.15 -5.47 5.91
C THR A 102 -13.15 -6.10 4.94
N ASN A 103 -14.35 -5.52 4.78
CA ASN A 103 -15.33 -5.98 3.80
C ASN A 103 -14.77 -5.98 2.37
N PHE A 104 -14.03 -4.93 1.98
CA PHE A 104 -13.38 -4.90 0.65
C PHE A 104 -12.44 -6.09 0.46
N PHE A 105 -11.58 -6.39 1.44
CA PHE A 105 -10.62 -7.49 1.34
C PHE A 105 -11.29 -8.87 1.40
N ILE A 106 -12.33 -9.05 2.20
CA ILE A 106 -13.12 -10.27 2.20
C ILE A 106 -13.80 -10.47 0.85
N CYS A 107 -14.48 -9.45 0.33
CA CYS A 107 -15.17 -9.54 -0.95
C CYS A 107 -14.22 -9.81 -2.12
N ILE A 108 -13.03 -9.17 -2.15
CA ILE A 108 -12.08 -9.42 -3.23
C ILE A 108 -11.46 -10.83 -3.15
N ARG A 109 -11.38 -11.43 -1.97
CA ARG A 109 -10.96 -12.82 -1.79
C ARG A 109 -12.06 -13.80 -2.21
N ASP A 110 -13.28 -13.62 -1.72
CA ASP A 110 -14.36 -14.60 -1.81
C ASP A 110 -15.23 -14.41 -3.07
N HIS A 111 -15.38 -13.17 -3.54
CA HIS A 111 -16.20 -12.76 -4.68
C HIS A 111 -15.34 -12.01 -5.73
N GLY A 112 -14.06 -12.39 -5.88
CA GLY A 112 -13.08 -11.63 -6.69
C GLY A 112 -13.52 -11.41 -8.12
N ASP A 113 -14.00 -12.45 -8.82
CA ASP A 113 -14.43 -12.33 -10.23
C ASP A 113 -15.62 -11.37 -10.39
N GLU A 114 -16.62 -11.46 -9.50
CA GLU A 114 -17.79 -10.59 -9.50
C GLU A 114 -17.38 -9.15 -9.20
N LEU A 115 -16.62 -8.93 -8.12
CA LEU A 115 -16.19 -7.59 -7.72
C LEU A 115 -15.32 -6.92 -8.78
N ILE A 116 -14.35 -7.64 -9.36
CA ILE A 116 -13.49 -7.12 -10.43
C ILE A 116 -14.32 -6.77 -11.66
N ARG A 117 -15.29 -7.63 -12.03
CA ARG A 117 -16.21 -7.34 -13.14
C ARG A 117 -17.01 -6.07 -12.90
N LEU A 118 -17.61 -5.90 -11.72
CA LEU A 118 -18.37 -4.72 -11.35
C LEU A 118 -17.49 -3.46 -11.36
N ILE A 119 -16.29 -3.52 -10.79
CA ILE A 119 -15.34 -2.41 -10.80
C ILE A 119 -14.91 -2.06 -12.23
N SER A 120 -14.63 -3.06 -13.08
CA SER A 120 -14.23 -2.87 -14.48
C SER A 120 -15.29 -2.17 -15.31
N LEU A 121 -16.58 -2.44 -15.00
CA LEU A 121 -17.73 -1.81 -15.67
C LEU A 121 -18.08 -0.43 -15.05
N THR A 122 -17.45 -0.05 -13.94
CA THR A 122 -17.68 1.24 -13.29
C THR A 122 -16.89 2.33 -14.01
N PRO A 123 -17.54 3.34 -14.62
CA PRO A 123 -16.82 4.40 -15.32
C PRO A 123 -16.08 5.32 -14.33
N PHE A 124 -14.99 5.94 -14.80
CA PHE A 124 -14.36 7.02 -14.06
C PHE A 124 -15.23 8.28 -14.21
N SER A 125 -16.20 8.44 -13.32
CA SER A 125 -17.16 9.54 -13.40
C SER A 125 -17.45 10.18 -12.04
N ARG A 126 -17.78 11.48 -12.08
CA ARG A 126 -18.20 12.21 -10.88
C ARG A 126 -19.48 11.63 -10.28
N GLU A 127 -20.41 11.19 -11.12
CA GLU A 127 -21.67 10.62 -10.66
C GLU A 127 -21.47 9.31 -9.90
N GLU A 128 -20.58 8.44 -10.36
CA GLU A 128 -20.21 7.22 -9.64
C GLU A 128 -19.59 7.53 -8.28
N LEU A 129 -18.72 8.53 -8.19
CA LEU A 129 -18.18 8.97 -6.90
C LEU A 129 -19.29 9.50 -5.98
N VAL A 130 -20.21 10.32 -6.48
CA VAL A 130 -21.35 10.85 -5.73
C VAL A 130 -22.20 9.69 -5.17
N LYS A 131 -22.57 8.72 -6.01
CA LYS A 131 -23.27 7.50 -5.58
C LYS A 131 -22.48 6.74 -4.51
N ALA A 132 -21.19 6.57 -4.71
CA ALA A 132 -20.32 5.86 -3.78
C ALA A 132 -20.17 6.56 -2.41
N CYS A 133 -20.32 7.89 -2.35
CA CYS A 133 -20.24 8.66 -1.11
C CYS A 133 -21.58 8.67 -0.33
N ARG A 134 -22.71 8.30 -0.94
CA ARG A 134 -24.02 8.31 -0.27
C ARG A 134 -24.18 7.06 0.60
N PRO A 135 -24.50 7.23 1.89
CA PRO A 135 -24.85 6.11 2.74
C PRO A 135 -26.11 5.39 2.22
N GLU A 136 -26.05 4.08 2.18
CA GLU A 136 -27.20 3.24 1.77
C GLU A 136 -27.12 1.91 2.52
N PRO A 137 -27.89 1.75 3.60
CA PRO A 137 -27.79 0.58 4.49
C PRO A 137 -28.15 -0.77 3.85
N SER A 138 -28.92 -0.76 2.75
CA SER A 138 -29.42 -1.97 2.09
C SER A 138 -28.47 -2.59 1.05
N LEU A 139 -27.24 -2.04 0.92
CA LEU A 139 -26.29 -2.54 -0.07
C LEU A 139 -25.75 -3.92 0.28
N SER A 140 -25.59 -4.76 -0.76
CA SER A 140 -24.83 -6.00 -0.64
C SER A 140 -23.36 -5.72 -0.28
N GLU A 141 -22.69 -6.71 0.30
CA GLU A 141 -21.26 -6.62 0.66
C GLU A 141 -20.38 -6.31 -0.57
N VAL A 142 -20.69 -6.93 -1.72
CA VAL A 142 -19.97 -6.69 -2.98
C VAL A 142 -20.16 -5.27 -3.50
N GLU A 143 -21.40 -4.72 -3.43
CA GLU A 143 -21.64 -3.33 -3.86
C GLU A 143 -21.01 -2.32 -2.88
N ARG A 144 -20.99 -2.61 -1.57
CA ARG A 144 -20.24 -1.81 -0.58
C ARG A 144 -18.75 -1.80 -0.91
N ALA A 145 -18.18 -2.97 -1.24
CA ALA A 145 -16.77 -3.09 -1.63
C ALA A 145 -16.47 -2.32 -2.93
N ARG A 146 -17.34 -2.38 -3.93
CA ARG A 146 -17.23 -1.60 -5.18
C ARG A 146 -17.24 -0.10 -4.89
N ARG A 147 -18.17 0.38 -4.07
CA ARG A 147 -18.27 1.79 -3.67
C ARG A 147 -17.07 2.23 -2.86
N PHE A 148 -16.58 1.38 -1.95
CA PHE A 148 -15.34 1.66 -1.20
C PHE A 148 -14.15 1.86 -2.16
N PHE A 149 -13.95 0.95 -3.11
CA PHE A 149 -12.88 1.06 -4.10
C PHE A 149 -13.02 2.31 -4.98
N THR A 150 -14.24 2.65 -5.39
CA THR A 150 -14.53 3.87 -6.14
C THR A 150 -14.12 5.12 -5.35
N ARG A 151 -14.48 5.20 -4.07
CA ARG A 151 -14.05 6.30 -3.18
C ARG A 151 -12.52 6.37 -3.06
N ALA A 152 -11.88 5.23 -2.86
CA ALA A 152 -10.42 5.17 -2.70
C ALA A 152 -9.65 5.53 -3.98
N ARG A 153 -10.20 5.24 -5.16
CA ARG A 153 -9.47 5.39 -6.43
C ARG A 153 -9.91 6.58 -7.29
N GLN A 154 -11.13 7.09 -7.12
CA GLN A 154 -11.62 8.23 -7.88
C GLN A 154 -11.51 9.57 -7.14
N THR A 155 -11.03 9.59 -5.88
CA THR A 155 -10.74 10.84 -5.16
C THR A 155 -9.28 11.26 -5.28
N ARG A 156 -9.00 12.56 -5.14
CA ARG A 156 -7.64 13.13 -5.22
C ARG A 156 -6.73 12.63 -4.10
N THR A 157 -7.30 12.41 -2.93
CA THR A 157 -6.55 12.04 -1.72
C THR A 157 -6.34 10.53 -1.60
N GLY A 158 -7.16 9.72 -2.30
CA GLY A 158 -7.14 8.27 -2.12
C GLY A 158 -7.69 7.81 -0.76
N LEU A 159 -8.40 8.68 -0.04
CA LEU A 159 -8.95 8.42 1.30
C LEU A 159 -10.42 8.04 1.15
N ALA A 160 -10.73 6.74 1.19
CA ALA A 160 -12.11 6.25 1.08
C ALA A 160 -12.98 6.72 2.25
N GLN A 161 -12.44 6.70 3.48
CA GLN A 161 -13.16 7.02 4.71
C GLN A 161 -13.60 8.48 4.80
N THR A 162 -12.75 9.39 4.34
CA THR A 162 -13.01 10.84 4.37
C THR A 162 -13.31 11.42 3.00
N SER A 163 -13.66 10.56 2.03
CA SER A 163 -13.98 10.99 0.68
C SER A 163 -15.28 11.81 0.67
N SER A 164 -15.32 12.83 -0.18
CA SER A 164 -16.49 13.64 -0.41
C SER A 164 -16.67 13.90 -1.90
N GLU A 165 -17.88 14.23 -2.30
CA GLU A 165 -18.25 14.52 -3.69
C GLU A 165 -17.36 15.60 -4.33
N GLY A 166 -16.89 16.59 -3.54
CA GLY A 166 -16.00 17.67 -3.98
C GLY A 166 -14.55 17.22 -4.25
N ARG A 167 -14.16 16.03 -3.86
CA ARG A 167 -12.76 15.54 -3.99
C ARG A 167 -12.51 14.68 -5.23
N TRP A 168 -13.39 14.71 -6.21
CA TRP A 168 -13.19 13.96 -7.46
C TRP A 168 -11.88 14.29 -8.16
N ALA A 169 -11.11 13.26 -8.55
CA ALA A 169 -9.75 13.38 -9.10
C ALA A 169 -9.79 13.66 -10.61
N HIS A 170 -10.34 14.81 -11.03
CA HIS A 170 -10.31 15.21 -12.43
C HIS A 170 -8.93 15.75 -12.86
N CYS A 171 -8.63 15.62 -14.14
CA CYS A 171 -7.44 16.18 -14.78
C CYS A 171 -7.87 17.16 -15.88
N VAL A 172 -7.17 18.30 -15.96
CA VAL A 172 -7.36 19.30 -17.04
C VAL A 172 -6.24 19.16 -18.07
N LEU A 173 -4.98 19.10 -17.62
CA LEU A 173 -3.81 19.10 -18.49
C LEU A 173 -2.93 17.85 -18.37
N THR A 174 -3.08 17.11 -17.25
CA THR A 174 -2.23 15.93 -17.00
C THR A 174 -2.70 14.76 -17.85
N SER A 175 -1.86 14.26 -18.75
CA SER A 175 -2.10 13.05 -19.55
C SER A 175 -1.08 11.96 -19.23
N ARG A 176 -1.50 10.69 -19.34
CA ARG A 176 -0.65 9.51 -19.21
C ARG A 176 -1.19 8.42 -20.14
N ALA A 177 -0.33 7.80 -20.93
CA ALA A 177 -0.71 6.76 -21.89
C ALA A 177 -1.86 7.21 -22.85
N GLY A 178 -1.83 8.48 -23.30
CA GLY A 178 -2.81 9.04 -24.24
C GLY A 178 -4.19 9.36 -23.66
N MET A 179 -4.36 9.31 -22.33
CA MET A 179 -5.63 9.60 -21.64
C MET A 179 -5.41 10.48 -20.41
N ALA A 180 -6.49 10.96 -19.79
CA ALA A 180 -6.40 11.69 -18.53
C ALA A 180 -5.65 10.87 -17.45
N GLY A 181 -4.68 11.47 -16.77
CA GLY A 181 -3.82 10.75 -15.83
C GLY A 181 -4.58 10.07 -14.68
N ALA A 182 -5.74 10.61 -14.28
CA ALA A 182 -6.61 9.98 -13.28
C ALA A 182 -7.29 8.72 -13.83
N VAL A 183 -7.75 8.75 -15.08
CA VAL A 183 -8.34 7.58 -15.77
C VAL A 183 -7.29 6.48 -15.94
N SER A 184 -6.08 6.83 -16.37
CA SER A 184 -4.99 5.85 -16.50
C SER A 184 -4.65 5.18 -15.16
N ARG A 185 -4.65 5.92 -14.05
CA ARG A 185 -4.46 5.34 -12.71
C ARG A 185 -5.61 4.43 -12.28
N TRP A 186 -6.86 4.83 -12.61
CA TRP A 186 -8.05 3.99 -12.36
C TRP A 186 -7.91 2.64 -13.07
N LEU A 187 -7.71 2.65 -14.39
CA LEU A 187 -7.58 1.42 -15.18
C LEU A 187 -6.42 0.53 -14.68
N GLY A 188 -5.24 1.11 -14.46
CA GLY A 188 -4.10 0.34 -13.94
C GLY A 188 -4.35 -0.24 -12.54
N SER A 189 -5.20 0.39 -11.71
CA SER A 189 -5.57 -0.18 -10.41
C SER A 189 -6.52 -1.37 -10.55
N VAL A 190 -7.40 -1.35 -11.54
CA VAL A 190 -8.30 -2.49 -11.84
C VAL A 190 -7.50 -3.69 -12.37
N GLU A 191 -6.56 -3.45 -13.29
CA GLU A 191 -5.67 -4.48 -13.85
C GLU A 191 -4.84 -5.20 -12.79
N GLY A 192 -4.49 -4.54 -11.69
CA GLY A 192 -3.74 -5.13 -10.57
C GLY A 192 -4.55 -6.03 -9.63
N LEU A 193 -5.90 -5.96 -9.65
CA LEU A 193 -6.73 -6.68 -8.69
C LEU A 193 -6.62 -8.22 -8.75
N PRO A 194 -6.52 -8.88 -9.90
CA PRO A 194 -6.36 -10.34 -9.96
C PRO A 194 -5.16 -10.87 -9.19
N GLN A 195 -4.03 -10.16 -9.21
CA GLN A 195 -2.83 -10.55 -8.45
C GLN A 195 -3.06 -10.42 -6.94
N ILE A 196 -3.82 -9.42 -6.52
CA ILE A 196 -4.21 -9.22 -5.12
C ILE A 196 -5.15 -10.34 -4.67
N VAL A 197 -6.16 -10.71 -5.46
CA VAL A 197 -7.02 -11.86 -5.18
C VAL A 197 -6.19 -13.11 -4.90
N GLN A 198 -5.28 -13.44 -5.84
CA GLN A 198 -4.42 -14.61 -5.70
C GLN A 198 -3.56 -14.56 -4.43
N ARG A 199 -3.04 -13.37 -4.07
CA ARG A 199 -2.21 -13.19 -2.88
C ARG A 199 -3.01 -13.38 -1.58
N LEU A 200 -4.27 -12.96 -1.57
CA LEU A 200 -5.13 -12.95 -0.38
C LEU A 200 -5.83 -14.28 -0.09
N GLN A 201 -5.92 -15.22 -1.04
CA GLN A 201 -6.60 -16.50 -0.87
C GLN A 201 -6.09 -17.34 0.32
N ARG A 202 -4.87 -17.07 0.80
CA ARG A 202 -4.23 -17.77 1.91
C ARG A 202 -4.25 -17.00 3.24
N VAL A 203 -4.88 -15.82 3.26
CA VAL A 203 -4.89 -14.91 4.42
C VAL A 203 -6.16 -15.12 5.24
N GLN A 204 -6.02 -15.18 6.55
CA GLN A 204 -7.12 -15.14 7.51
C GLN A 204 -7.49 -13.67 7.72
N PHE A 205 -8.79 -13.36 7.78
CA PHE A 205 -9.29 -12.00 7.99
C PHE A 205 -10.03 -11.90 9.32
N GLU A 206 -9.69 -10.89 10.09
CA GLU A 206 -10.35 -10.49 11.31
C GLU A 206 -10.89 -9.06 11.15
N ASN A 207 -11.94 -8.73 11.92
CA ASN A 207 -12.47 -7.37 12.06
C ASN A 207 -12.78 -7.14 13.54
N ALA A 208 -11.73 -6.94 14.33
CA ALA A 208 -11.82 -6.87 15.78
C ALA A 208 -10.82 -5.84 16.34
N PRO A 209 -10.95 -5.43 17.62
CA PRO A 209 -9.94 -4.61 18.28
C PRO A 209 -8.55 -5.26 18.19
N ALA A 210 -7.54 -4.48 17.78
CA ALA A 210 -6.20 -4.99 17.54
C ALA A 210 -5.59 -5.74 18.74
N ILE A 211 -5.82 -5.26 19.97
CA ILE A 211 -5.36 -5.90 21.20
C ILE A 211 -5.92 -7.32 21.37
N GLU A 212 -7.18 -7.54 21.01
CA GLU A 212 -7.79 -8.88 21.07
C GLU A 212 -7.14 -9.82 20.04
N VAL A 213 -6.89 -9.32 18.83
CA VAL A 213 -6.22 -10.07 17.76
C VAL A 213 -4.78 -10.41 18.16
N ILE A 214 -4.03 -9.45 18.72
CA ILE A 214 -2.67 -9.68 19.21
C ILE A 214 -2.65 -10.78 20.25
N ARG A 215 -3.52 -10.72 21.26
CA ARG A 215 -3.61 -11.76 22.32
C ARG A 215 -4.01 -13.12 21.78
N ARG A 216 -4.91 -13.18 20.78
CA ARG A 216 -5.40 -14.41 20.16
C ARG A 216 -4.31 -15.16 19.40
N TYR A 217 -3.45 -14.44 18.72
CA TYR A 217 -2.45 -14.98 17.81
C TYR A 217 -1.02 -14.95 18.36
N ASP A 218 -0.85 -14.65 19.66
CA ASP A 218 0.46 -14.59 20.29
C ASP A 218 1.09 -15.99 20.41
N SER A 219 2.27 -16.13 19.85
CA SER A 219 3.15 -17.29 19.98
C SER A 219 4.60 -16.91 19.70
N GLU A 220 5.57 -17.71 20.13
CA GLU A 220 7.00 -17.50 19.83
C GLU A 220 7.30 -17.50 18.32
N ALA A 221 6.43 -18.13 17.52
CA ALA A 221 6.56 -18.21 16.06
C ALA A 221 5.79 -17.12 15.31
N THR A 222 5.20 -16.13 16.01
CA THR A 222 4.42 -15.04 15.41
C THR A 222 5.28 -13.78 15.25
N LEU A 223 5.21 -13.17 14.09
CA LEU A 223 5.65 -11.79 13.85
C LEU A 223 4.43 -10.87 13.75
N PHE A 224 4.31 -9.92 14.68
CA PHE A 224 3.33 -8.85 14.61
C PHE A 224 3.94 -7.63 13.92
N TYR A 225 3.29 -7.13 12.86
CA TYR A 225 3.59 -5.82 12.28
C TYR A 225 2.45 -4.86 12.63
N CYS A 226 2.73 -3.89 13.49
CA CYS A 226 1.76 -2.92 13.98
C CYS A 226 1.99 -1.54 13.36
N ASP A 227 0.96 -1.01 12.73
CA ASP A 227 0.92 0.35 12.15
C ASP A 227 -0.31 1.10 12.68
N PRO A 228 -0.36 1.38 13.99
CA PRO A 228 -1.52 2.03 14.61
C PRO A 228 -1.70 3.46 14.08
N PRO A 229 -2.89 4.06 14.17
CA PRO A 229 -3.07 5.49 13.96
C PRO A 229 -2.07 6.28 14.80
N TYR A 230 -1.29 7.17 14.16
CA TYR A 230 -0.18 7.83 14.86
C TYR A 230 -0.67 8.85 15.90
N PRO A 231 0.06 9.06 17.03
CA PRO A 231 -0.29 10.03 18.03
C PRO A 231 -0.56 11.43 17.46
N HIS A 232 -1.50 12.16 18.05
CA HIS A 232 -1.89 13.50 17.57
C HIS A 232 -0.71 14.47 17.54
N GLU A 233 0.20 14.42 18.51
CA GLU A 233 1.40 15.26 18.56
C GLU A 233 2.37 15.00 17.41
N ALA A 234 2.36 13.79 16.83
CA ALA A 234 3.21 13.41 15.71
C ALA A 234 2.64 13.85 14.36
N ARG A 235 1.39 14.32 14.31
CA ARG A 235 0.65 14.66 13.09
C ARG A 235 0.29 16.13 13.00
N GLY A 236 0.07 16.64 11.76
CA GLY A 236 -0.45 17.99 11.53
C GLY A 236 -1.96 18.05 11.29
N ASP A 237 -2.62 16.89 11.14
CA ASP A 237 -4.06 16.77 10.91
C ASP A 237 -4.64 15.81 11.96
N SER A 238 -5.50 16.34 12.82
CA SER A 238 -6.13 15.61 13.92
C SER A 238 -7.36 14.80 13.51
N LYS A 239 -7.80 14.84 12.24
CA LYS A 239 -8.99 14.15 11.73
C LYS A 239 -8.69 13.31 10.50
N ALA A 240 -7.50 12.78 10.41
CA ALA A 240 -7.04 12.10 9.21
C ALA A 240 -7.49 10.63 9.12
N TYR A 241 -7.69 9.96 10.25
CA TYR A 241 -8.14 8.57 10.31
C TYR A 241 -9.65 8.48 10.57
N GLY A 242 -10.29 7.41 10.09
CA GLY A 242 -11.65 7.07 10.45
C GLY A 242 -11.78 6.62 11.90
N TYR A 243 -10.72 5.96 12.41
CA TYR A 243 -10.55 5.54 13.80
C TYR A 243 -9.25 6.15 14.33
N GLU A 244 -9.37 7.00 15.34
CA GLU A 244 -8.24 7.66 15.99
C GLU A 244 -7.88 6.89 17.27
N MET A 245 -6.60 6.91 17.65
CA MET A 245 -6.14 6.36 18.92
C MET A 245 -5.73 7.49 19.87
N THR A 246 -6.18 7.41 21.12
CA THR A 246 -5.76 8.27 22.21
C THR A 246 -4.39 7.84 22.75
N ASP A 247 -3.71 8.74 23.48
CA ASP A 247 -2.44 8.42 24.13
C ASP A 247 -2.57 7.22 25.10
N ARG A 248 -3.71 7.10 25.80
CA ARG A 248 -4.02 5.97 26.67
C ARG A 248 -4.11 4.65 25.89
N GLU A 249 -4.76 4.63 24.74
CA GLU A 249 -4.85 3.44 23.90
C GLU A 249 -3.47 3.05 23.35
N HIS A 250 -2.59 4.01 23.06
CA HIS A 250 -1.19 3.75 22.75
C HIS A 250 -0.42 3.13 23.92
N GLU A 251 -0.67 3.59 25.15
CA GLU A 251 -0.08 3.01 26.36
C GLU A 251 -0.57 1.57 26.58
N GLU A 252 -1.86 1.31 26.46
CA GLU A 252 -2.45 -0.03 26.56
C GLU A 252 -1.91 -0.98 25.47
N LEU A 253 -1.77 -0.51 24.23
CA LEU A 253 -1.15 -1.27 23.14
C LEU A 253 0.30 -1.61 23.47
N ALA A 254 1.10 -0.65 23.92
CA ALA A 254 2.50 -0.86 24.24
C ALA A 254 2.69 -1.84 25.42
N GLU A 255 1.82 -1.83 26.42
CA GLU A 255 1.82 -2.82 27.51
C GLU A 255 1.57 -4.23 27.00
N VAL A 256 0.57 -4.40 26.12
CA VAL A 256 0.27 -5.70 25.51
C VAL A 256 1.44 -6.16 24.65
N LEU A 257 2.00 -5.31 23.79
CA LEU A 257 3.11 -5.66 22.92
C LEU A 257 4.40 -6.02 23.67
N ARG A 258 4.60 -5.51 24.90
CA ARG A 258 5.71 -5.93 25.75
C ARG A 258 5.51 -7.32 26.37
N SER A 259 4.27 -7.76 26.50
CA SER A 259 3.93 -9.04 27.12
C SER A 259 3.85 -10.21 26.15
N VAL A 260 3.84 -9.97 24.83
CA VAL A 260 3.76 -11.02 23.84
C VAL A 260 5.05 -11.83 23.74
N LYS A 261 4.92 -13.09 23.36
CA LYS A 261 6.04 -14.03 23.10
C LYS A 261 6.65 -13.80 21.73
N GLY A 262 5.86 -13.30 20.80
CA GLY A 262 6.22 -13.13 19.42
C GLY A 262 7.18 -11.95 19.16
N ALA A 263 7.74 -11.93 17.95
CA ALA A 263 8.47 -10.79 17.46
C ALA A 263 7.49 -9.64 17.10
N VAL A 264 7.87 -8.42 17.41
CA VAL A 264 7.02 -7.23 17.18
C VAL A 264 7.81 -6.14 16.45
N ALA A 265 7.19 -5.57 15.42
CA ALA A 265 7.63 -4.38 14.72
C ALA A 265 6.51 -3.32 14.74
N VAL A 266 6.77 -2.14 15.28
CA VAL A 266 5.83 -1.02 15.35
C VAL A 266 6.34 0.11 14.48
N SER A 267 5.56 0.53 13.48
CA SER A 267 5.87 1.71 12.65
C SER A 267 5.19 2.97 13.17
N GLY A 268 5.83 4.12 12.98
CA GLY A 268 5.29 5.39 13.42
C GLY A 268 6.20 6.57 13.14
N TYR A 269 5.68 7.79 13.41
CA TYR A 269 6.53 8.97 13.48
C TYR A 269 7.09 9.13 14.89
N ARG A 270 8.34 9.55 14.94
CA ARG A 270 8.99 9.85 16.22
C ARG A 270 8.29 11.00 16.93
N CYS A 271 7.93 10.79 18.20
CA CYS A 271 7.42 11.80 19.12
C CYS A 271 7.74 11.40 20.57
N PRO A 272 7.63 12.31 21.55
CA PRO A 272 7.93 12.02 22.94
C PRO A 272 7.16 10.82 23.52
N LEU A 273 5.90 10.65 23.14
CA LEU A 273 5.08 9.49 23.55
C LEU A 273 5.70 8.18 23.03
N MET A 274 5.98 8.06 21.73
CA MET A 274 6.52 6.84 21.14
C MET A 274 7.93 6.52 21.68
N ASP A 275 8.80 7.54 21.83
CA ASP A 275 10.13 7.39 22.44
C ASP A 275 10.04 6.89 23.90
N ARG A 276 9.03 7.30 24.68
CA ARG A 276 8.77 6.80 26.03
C ARG A 276 8.25 5.38 26.03
N LEU A 277 7.25 5.09 25.17
CA LEU A 277 6.58 3.80 25.13
C LEU A 277 7.51 2.67 24.66
N TYR A 278 8.41 2.92 23.74
CA TYR A 278 9.29 1.91 23.15
C TYR A 278 10.78 2.18 23.44
N ARG A 279 11.11 2.84 24.57
CA ARG A 279 12.49 3.26 24.95
C ARG A 279 13.48 2.12 24.99
N ASP A 280 13.03 0.91 25.36
CA ASP A 280 13.87 -0.27 25.54
C ASP A 280 13.95 -1.13 24.25
N TRP A 281 13.28 -0.69 23.18
CA TRP A 281 13.28 -1.37 21.88
C TRP A 281 14.32 -0.78 20.92
N ILE A 282 14.72 -1.59 19.97
CA ILE A 282 15.62 -1.11 18.92
C ILE A 282 14.80 -0.24 17.94
N ARG A 283 15.29 0.98 17.70
CA ARG A 283 14.69 1.90 16.74
C ARG A 283 15.55 2.08 15.52
N VAL A 284 14.96 1.97 14.35
CA VAL A 284 15.57 2.31 13.05
C VAL A 284 14.75 3.42 12.40
N ASP A 285 15.41 4.49 12.00
CA ASP A 285 14.79 5.65 11.36
C ASP A 285 15.00 5.60 9.84
N ALA A 286 13.97 5.86 9.05
CA ALA A 286 14.09 5.98 7.61
C ALA A 286 14.98 7.17 7.22
N ASN A 287 15.73 7.03 6.12
CA ASN A 287 16.44 8.17 5.54
C ASN A 287 15.42 9.22 5.09
N THR A 288 15.68 10.49 5.40
CA THR A 288 14.79 11.62 5.14
C THR A 288 14.42 11.70 3.67
N ARG A 289 13.18 11.39 3.30
CA ARG A 289 12.59 11.82 2.04
C ARG A 289 11.77 13.07 2.34
N LEU A 290 12.05 14.16 1.63
CA LEU A 290 11.27 15.40 1.71
C LEU A 290 9.80 15.09 1.40
N CYS A 291 8.94 15.14 2.41
CA CYS A 291 7.50 15.11 2.20
C CYS A 291 7.04 16.49 1.75
N ASN A 292 6.60 16.62 0.49
CA ASN A 292 6.16 17.88 -0.13
C ASN A 292 4.92 18.54 0.53
N SER A 293 4.36 17.97 1.60
CA SER A 293 3.08 18.43 2.17
C SER A 293 3.13 18.99 3.60
N SER A 294 4.29 19.03 4.26
CA SER A 294 4.37 19.56 5.64
C SER A 294 5.68 20.24 5.92
N LYS A 295 5.63 21.40 6.59
CA LYS A 295 6.76 22.26 6.99
C LYS A 295 7.65 21.67 8.09
N GLY A 296 7.67 20.35 8.32
CA GLY A 296 8.50 19.65 9.29
C GLY A 296 9.02 18.33 8.74
N GLU A 297 10.27 17.99 9.03
CA GLU A 297 10.86 16.69 8.71
C GLU A 297 10.17 15.62 9.55
N ARG A 298 9.28 14.85 8.92
CA ARG A 298 8.69 13.65 9.54
C ARG A 298 9.46 12.45 9.04
N LYS A 299 10.10 11.76 9.96
CA LYS A 299 10.82 10.52 9.66
C LYS A 299 9.95 9.35 10.08
N GLU A 300 9.73 8.44 9.15
CA GLU A 300 9.20 7.12 9.47
C GLU A 300 10.21 6.38 10.32
N SER A 301 9.77 5.78 11.40
CA SER A 301 10.61 5.01 12.33
C SER A 301 9.97 3.65 12.56
N LEU A 302 10.81 2.63 12.79
CA LEU A 302 10.40 1.30 13.16
C LEU A 302 11.01 0.97 14.52
N TRP A 303 10.18 0.58 15.50
CA TRP A 303 10.59 0.03 16.78
C TRP A 303 10.40 -1.46 16.79
N THR A 304 11.41 -2.23 17.22
CA THR A 304 11.38 -3.70 17.24
C THR A 304 11.84 -4.23 18.58
N ASN A 305 11.21 -5.32 19.06
CA ASN A 305 11.67 -6.07 20.25
C ASN A 305 12.74 -7.12 19.92
N TYR A 306 13.24 -7.13 18.68
CA TYR A 306 14.31 -7.98 18.17
C TYR A 306 15.34 -7.13 17.43
N ASP A 307 16.54 -7.70 17.18
CA ASP A 307 17.57 -7.04 16.36
C ASP A 307 17.32 -7.28 14.87
N PRO A 308 16.98 -6.23 14.09
CA PRO A 308 16.72 -6.37 12.64
C PRO A 308 17.95 -6.82 11.85
N GLU A 309 19.17 -6.51 12.28
CA GLU A 309 20.40 -6.86 11.57
C GLU A 309 20.73 -8.35 11.75
N SER A 310 20.52 -8.89 12.95
CA SER A 310 20.76 -10.31 13.23
C SER A 310 19.68 -11.21 12.64
N SER A 311 18.43 -10.75 12.58
CA SER A 311 17.28 -11.54 12.10
C SER A 311 17.27 -11.75 10.58
N SER A 312 18.04 -10.96 9.82
CA SER A 312 18.21 -11.15 8.37
C SER A 312 19.20 -12.29 8.03
N GLN A 313 20.01 -12.77 9.00
CA GLN A 313 21.07 -13.77 8.80
C GLN A 313 20.73 -15.17 9.32
N THR A 314 19.72 -15.36 10.14
CA THR A 314 19.34 -16.66 10.68
C THR A 314 18.38 -17.41 9.73
N ALA A 315 18.93 -18.00 8.68
CA ALA A 315 18.31 -19.12 7.99
C ALA A 315 18.30 -20.32 8.96
N GLY A 316 17.14 -20.75 9.43
CA GLY A 316 17.15 -21.97 10.18
C GLY A 316 15.99 -22.31 11.11
N TYR A 317 14.74 -22.09 10.72
CA TYR A 317 13.71 -23.05 11.11
C TYR A 317 13.57 -24.02 9.94
N GLY A 318 14.04 -25.26 10.15
CA GLY A 318 14.03 -26.31 9.15
C GLY A 318 12.61 -26.68 8.70
N LEU A 319 12.10 -25.92 7.77
CA LEU A 319 11.08 -26.41 6.85
C LEU A 319 11.83 -27.37 5.92
N THR A 320 11.84 -28.63 6.28
CA THR A 320 12.31 -29.69 5.37
C THR A 320 11.50 -29.56 4.09
N ASP A 321 12.15 -29.71 2.93
CA ASP A 321 11.59 -29.67 1.57
C ASP A 321 10.25 -30.43 1.40
N LYS A 322 9.93 -31.36 2.29
CA LYS A 322 8.68 -32.15 2.28
C LYS A 322 7.41 -31.33 2.51
N ASN A 323 7.48 -30.18 3.18
CA ASN A 323 6.28 -29.34 3.42
C ASN A 323 6.05 -28.30 2.33
N MET A 324 7.03 -28.01 1.47
CA MET A 324 6.90 -27.09 0.35
C MET A 324 6.04 -27.67 -0.79
N TYR A 325 6.01 -29.01 -0.95
CA TYR A 325 5.27 -29.68 -2.04
C TYR A 325 3.78 -29.87 -1.80
N LEU A 326 3.26 -29.60 -0.59
CA LEU A 326 1.82 -29.71 -0.30
C LEU A 326 0.99 -28.56 -0.93
N PHE A 327 1.63 -27.49 -1.41
CA PHE A 327 0.97 -26.31 -1.93
C PHE A 327 1.25 -26.01 -3.42
N GLU A 328 2.04 -26.83 -4.10
CA GLU A 328 2.37 -26.67 -5.54
C GLU A 328 1.40 -27.37 -6.50
N ARG A 329 0.13 -27.51 -6.16
CA ARG A 329 -0.84 -27.84 -7.21
C ARG A 329 -1.40 -26.54 -7.78
N PRO A 330 -1.05 -26.16 -9.04
CA PRO A 330 -1.74 -25.08 -9.70
C PRO A 330 -3.19 -25.55 -9.90
N THR A 331 -4.13 -24.99 -9.19
CA THR A 331 -5.54 -25.08 -9.53
C THR A 331 -5.69 -24.40 -10.89
N ARG A 332 -5.79 -25.20 -11.95
CA ARG A 332 -6.22 -24.74 -13.26
C ARG A 332 -7.66 -24.24 -13.10
N TYR A 333 -7.82 -22.97 -13.00
CA TYR A 333 -9.12 -22.32 -13.22
C TYR A 333 -9.46 -22.47 -14.71
N GLY A 334 -10.15 -23.56 -15.06
CA GLY A 334 -10.78 -23.75 -16.37
C GLY A 334 -12.26 -23.40 -16.22
N PRO A 335 -12.88 -22.75 -17.22
CA PRO A 335 -14.30 -22.43 -17.17
C PRO A 335 -15.15 -23.70 -17.02
N ARG A 336 -16.01 -23.74 -15.99
CA ARG A 336 -17.00 -24.82 -15.84
C ARG A 336 -17.92 -24.79 -17.07
N LYS A 337 -17.85 -25.82 -17.91
CA LYS A 337 -18.84 -26.05 -18.97
C LYS A 337 -20.20 -26.33 -18.29
N HIS A 338 -21.14 -25.44 -18.44
CA HIS A 338 -22.53 -25.70 -18.12
C HIS A 338 -23.00 -26.85 -19.03
N ALA A 339 -23.25 -28.02 -18.44
CA ALA A 339 -23.94 -29.11 -19.12
C ALA A 339 -25.41 -28.67 -19.33
N GLN A 340 -25.76 -28.33 -20.55
CA GLN A 340 -27.15 -28.26 -20.98
C GLN A 340 -27.75 -29.68 -20.86
N LYS A 341 -28.66 -29.87 -19.94
CA LYS A 341 -29.57 -30.99 -19.96
C LYS A 341 -30.70 -30.64 -20.93
N SER A 342 -30.67 -31.32 -22.08
CA SER A 342 -31.80 -31.43 -22.98
C SER A 342 -32.91 -32.22 -22.31
N ARG A 343 -34.10 -31.64 -22.25
CA ARG A 343 -35.40 -32.27 -22.43
C ARG A 343 -36.38 -31.23 -22.94
#